data_9eea295e40fec20b97301d6f5ee3da1e
#
_entry.id   9eea295e40fec20b97301d6f5ee3da1e
#
_cell.length_a   1.000
_cell.length_b   1.000
_cell.length_c   1.000
_cell.angle_alpha   90.00
_cell.angle_beta   90.00
_cell.angle_gamma   90.00
#
_symmetry.space_group_name_H-M   'P 1'
#
loop_
_entity.id
_entity.type
_entity.pdbx_description
1 polymer ?
#
loop_
_entity_poly.entity_id
_entity_poly.type
_entity_poly.pdbx_seq_one_letter_code
_entity_poly.pdbx_strand_id
1 'polypeptide(L)'
;TNTARQYLCTLTKENKIARTGNGEYMLTDKQVFSFAPTETLRKLYVGLKEKLPFTDFCIYDGSIFTTLQHHVSVNHAIYVETNRDAVDSVFSLLKDSDMPVYKQPTAKFMYDYVNMHEPCIIVKIFVTESPVNKVDGMVTPTIEKLLVDIQKDEDFDYMQGTEITYMYQTAFDLYTVNTPKMLRYAKRRGAYDSTCLLYTS
;
A
#
# COMPACT_ATOMS: atom_id res chain seq x y z
N THR A 1 23.01 18.56 -18.99
CA THR A 1 22.72 17.72 -17.79
C THR A 1 21.23 17.62 -17.45
N ASN A 2 20.43 18.71 -17.57
CA ASN A 2 18.99 18.65 -17.33
C ASN A 2 18.25 17.76 -18.33
N THR A 3 18.68 17.73 -19.59
CA THR A 3 18.07 16.92 -20.68
C THR A 3 18.21 15.43 -20.43
N ALA A 4 19.38 14.94 -19.99
CA ALA A 4 19.58 13.51 -19.68
C ALA A 4 18.70 13.05 -18.53
N ARG A 5 18.57 13.87 -17.47
CA ARG A 5 17.72 13.56 -16.31
C ARG A 5 16.24 13.54 -16.69
N GLN A 6 15.82 14.47 -17.54
CA GLN A 6 14.43 14.48 -18.06
C GLN A 6 14.16 13.24 -18.91
N TYR A 7 15.11 12.85 -19.76
CA TYR A 7 14.98 11.67 -20.62
C TYR A 7 14.88 10.38 -19.79
N LEU A 8 15.73 10.20 -18.79
CA LEU A 8 15.66 9.08 -17.86
C LEU A 8 14.32 9.07 -17.08
N CYS A 9 13.84 10.23 -16.66
CA CYS A 9 12.54 10.34 -16.00
C CYS A 9 11.38 9.93 -16.93
N THR A 10 11.44 10.32 -18.20
CA THR A 10 10.45 9.91 -19.20
C THR A 10 10.50 8.42 -19.45
N LEU A 11 11.68 7.84 -19.67
CA LEU A 11 11.86 6.39 -19.89
C LEU A 11 11.38 5.55 -18.67
N THR A 12 11.61 6.07 -17.46
CA THR A 12 11.11 5.41 -16.24
C THR A 12 9.58 5.48 -16.15
N LYS A 13 8.96 6.61 -16.53
CA LYS A 13 7.49 6.74 -16.60
C LYS A 13 6.88 5.83 -17.67
N GLU A 14 7.57 5.64 -18.77
CA GLU A 14 7.18 4.73 -19.86
C GLU A 14 7.49 3.26 -19.55
N ASN A 15 8.00 2.97 -18.37
CA ASN A 15 8.40 1.63 -17.92
C ASN A 15 9.42 0.92 -18.85
N LYS A 16 10.25 1.69 -19.55
CA LYS A 16 11.34 1.15 -20.40
C LYS A 16 12.60 0.88 -19.60
N ILE A 17 12.78 1.61 -18.51
CA ILE A 17 13.88 1.44 -17.57
C ILE A 17 13.36 1.46 -16.13
N ALA A 18 13.98 0.67 -15.26
CA ALA A 18 13.79 0.69 -13.82
C ALA A 18 14.98 1.36 -13.14
N ARG A 19 14.72 2.16 -12.11
CA ARG A 19 15.77 2.73 -11.28
C ARG A 19 16.14 1.73 -10.18
N THR A 20 17.36 1.20 -10.22
CA THR A 20 17.88 0.19 -9.30
C THR A 20 18.75 0.77 -8.19
N GLY A 21 19.28 1.98 -8.40
CA GLY A 21 20.16 2.63 -7.42
C GLY A 21 20.23 4.15 -7.59
N ASN A 22 21.19 4.77 -6.93
CA ASN A 22 21.43 6.20 -7.06
C ASN A 22 22.17 6.51 -8.38
N GLY A 23 21.40 6.92 -9.39
CA GLY A 23 21.92 7.15 -10.75
C GLY A 23 22.02 5.88 -11.59
N GLU A 24 21.58 4.74 -11.08
CA GLU A 24 21.61 3.45 -11.76
C GLU A 24 20.23 3.12 -12.34
N TYR A 25 20.24 2.63 -13.59
CA TYR A 25 19.05 2.25 -14.33
C TYR A 25 19.34 0.97 -15.13
N MET A 26 18.33 0.12 -15.24
CA MET A 26 18.37 -1.06 -16.11
C MET A 26 17.13 -1.11 -17.01
N LEU A 27 17.27 -1.77 -18.15
CA LEU A 27 16.12 -2.08 -19.00
C LEU A 27 15.19 -3.05 -18.26
N THR A 28 13.90 -2.84 -18.38
CA THR A 28 12.89 -3.73 -17.80
C THR A 28 11.71 -3.91 -18.73
N ASP A 29 11.21 -5.12 -18.79
CA ASP A 29 9.95 -5.54 -19.41
C ASP A 29 8.87 -5.85 -18.35
N LYS A 30 9.22 -5.70 -17.06
CA LYS A 30 8.31 -5.96 -15.94
C LYS A 30 7.14 -4.96 -15.94
N GLN A 31 6.01 -5.42 -15.49
CA GLN A 31 4.80 -4.61 -15.42
C GLN A 31 4.93 -3.48 -14.38
N VAL A 32 4.20 -2.40 -14.60
CA VAL A 32 3.95 -1.42 -13.55
C VAL A 32 2.82 -1.94 -12.67
N PHE A 33 3.08 -2.02 -11.36
CA PHE A 33 2.03 -2.37 -10.42
C PHE A 33 0.89 -1.35 -10.49
N SER A 34 -0.31 -1.83 -10.72
CA SER A 34 -1.51 -1.01 -10.78
C SER A 34 -2.63 -1.69 -10.00
N PHE A 35 -3.24 -0.95 -9.10
CA PHE A 35 -4.43 -1.35 -8.38
C PHE A 35 -5.66 -0.77 -9.08
N ALA A 36 -6.67 -1.61 -9.35
CA ALA A 36 -7.93 -1.20 -9.93
C ALA A 36 -9.00 -1.10 -8.83
N PRO A 37 -9.32 0.11 -8.32
CA PRO A 37 -10.29 0.26 -7.25
C PRO A 37 -11.67 -0.27 -7.64
N THR A 38 -12.32 -0.97 -6.71
CA THR A 38 -13.70 -1.42 -6.87
C THR A 38 -14.68 -0.24 -6.85
N GLU A 39 -15.90 -0.45 -7.35
CA GLU A 39 -16.95 0.59 -7.31
C GLU A 39 -17.32 0.98 -5.86
N THR A 40 -17.33 0.03 -4.95
CA THR A 40 -17.54 0.27 -3.52
C THR A 40 -16.47 1.20 -2.95
N LEU A 41 -15.20 0.95 -3.30
CA LEU A 41 -14.08 1.76 -2.86
C LEU A 41 -14.14 3.19 -3.41
N ARG A 42 -14.55 3.35 -4.69
CA ARG A 42 -14.75 4.66 -5.33
C ARG A 42 -15.84 5.46 -4.62
N LYS A 43 -17.00 4.84 -4.36
CA LYS A 43 -18.11 5.49 -3.64
C LYS A 43 -17.70 5.93 -2.24
N LEU A 44 -16.99 5.07 -1.52
CA LEU A 44 -16.49 5.39 -0.19
C LEU A 44 -15.52 6.58 -0.22
N TYR A 45 -14.57 6.59 -1.17
CA TYR A 45 -13.62 7.69 -1.30
C TYR A 45 -14.30 9.03 -1.63
N VAL A 46 -15.24 9.02 -2.58
CA VAL A 46 -16.01 10.21 -2.94
C VAL A 46 -16.78 10.73 -1.74
N GLY A 47 -17.52 9.87 -1.03
CA GLY A 47 -18.28 10.26 0.16
C GLY A 47 -17.41 10.81 1.29
N LEU A 48 -16.20 10.27 1.49
CA LEU A 48 -15.22 10.82 2.43
C LEU A 48 -14.74 12.21 1.99
N LYS A 49 -14.42 12.39 0.71
CA LYS A 49 -13.98 13.69 0.17
C LYS A 49 -15.06 14.76 0.19
N GLU A 50 -16.31 14.41 -0.01
CA GLU A 50 -17.44 15.34 0.11
C GLU A 50 -17.60 15.88 1.53
N LYS A 51 -17.47 15.01 2.53
CA LYS A 51 -17.63 15.37 3.94
C LYS A 51 -16.37 15.99 4.57
N LEU A 52 -15.19 15.57 4.09
CA LEU A 52 -13.88 16.01 4.59
C LEU A 52 -12.97 16.43 3.41
N PRO A 53 -13.30 17.52 2.70
CA PRO A 53 -12.64 17.90 1.43
C PRO A 53 -11.14 18.21 1.57
N PHE A 54 -10.72 18.69 2.73
CA PHE A 54 -9.33 19.07 3.01
C PHE A 54 -8.50 17.96 3.64
N THR A 55 -9.10 16.79 3.89
CA THR A 55 -8.40 15.64 4.48
C THR A 55 -7.81 14.77 3.38
N ASP A 56 -6.56 14.37 3.56
CA ASP A 56 -5.91 13.42 2.67
C ASP A 56 -6.25 12.00 3.09
N PHE A 57 -6.55 11.17 2.10
CA PHE A 57 -6.83 9.74 2.26
C PHE A 57 -5.98 8.93 1.31
N CYS A 58 -5.41 7.84 1.81
CA CYS A 58 -4.95 6.72 0.99
C CYS A 58 -5.89 5.55 1.23
N ILE A 59 -6.50 5.02 0.17
CA ILE A 59 -7.54 4.02 0.29
C ILE A 59 -7.29 2.84 -0.64
N TYR A 60 -7.51 1.62 -0.14
CA TYR A 60 -7.38 0.37 -0.87
C TYR A 60 -8.15 -0.74 -0.15
N ASP A 61 -8.33 -1.87 -0.78
CA ASP A 61 -8.90 -3.07 -0.15
C ASP A 61 -7.93 -4.26 -0.23
N GLY A 62 -8.25 -5.34 0.48
CA GLY A 62 -7.39 -6.52 0.58
C GLY A 62 -7.12 -7.22 -0.75
N SER A 63 -7.92 -6.96 -1.80
CA SER A 63 -7.68 -7.54 -3.13
C SER A 63 -6.36 -7.08 -3.76
N ILE A 64 -5.80 -5.96 -3.28
CA ILE A 64 -4.51 -5.43 -3.74
C ILE A 64 -3.35 -6.43 -3.55
N PHE A 65 -3.47 -7.35 -2.60
CA PHE A 65 -2.46 -8.36 -2.31
C PHE A 65 -2.60 -9.65 -3.12
N THR A 66 -3.73 -9.87 -3.79
CA THR A 66 -4.07 -11.14 -4.46
C THR A 66 -3.01 -11.62 -5.44
N THR A 67 -2.41 -10.70 -6.20
CA THR A 67 -1.39 -11.04 -7.21
C THR A 67 -0.01 -11.33 -6.60
N LEU A 68 0.19 -11.00 -5.33
CA LEU A 68 1.46 -11.17 -4.63
C LEU A 68 1.48 -12.44 -3.78
N GLN A 69 0.31 -12.89 -3.30
CA GLN A 69 0.20 -14.00 -2.36
C GLN A 69 0.37 -15.37 -3.06
N HIS A 70 1.03 -16.30 -2.37
CA HIS A 70 1.06 -17.72 -2.76
C HIS A 70 -0.26 -18.40 -2.38
N HIS A 71 -0.69 -18.20 -1.13
CA HIS A 71 -1.98 -18.66 -0.66
C HIS A 71 -2.93 -17.47 -0.66
N VAL A 72 -3.83 -17.41 -1.65
CA VAL A 72 -4.83 -16.35 -1.73
C VAL A 72 -5.74 -16.43 -0.51
N SER A 73 -5.41 -15.66 0.52
CA SER A 73 -6.34 -15.46 1.64
C SER A 73 -7.37 -14.41 1.22
N VAL A 74 -8.63 -14.75 1.43
CA VAL A 74 -9.73 -13.83 1.17
C VAL A 74 -9.66 -12.72 2.21
N ASN A 75 -9.38 -11.50 1.75
CA ASN A 75 -9.36 -10.30 2.58
C ASN A 75 -10.27 -9.25 1.96
N HIS A 76 -11.44 -9.04 2.56
CA HIS A 76 -12.44 -8.06 2.15
C HIS A 76 -12.35 -6.74 2.93
N ALA A 77 -11.33 -6.56 3.78
CA ALA A 77 -11.16 -5.32 4.51
C ALA A 77 -10.82 -4.16 3.57
N ILE A 78 -11.43 -3.02 3.84
CA ILE A 78 -11.10 -1.73 3.22
C ILE A 78 -10.23 -0.96 4.20
N TYR A 79 -9.06 -0.54 3.74
CA TYR A 79 -8.11 0.25 4.52
C TYR A 79 -8.26 1.73 4.15
N VAL A 80 -8.52 2.55 5.15
CA VAL A 80 -8.63 4.01 5.03
C VAL A 80 -7.53 4.63 5.88
N GLU A 81 -6.47 5.08 5.23
CA GLU A 81 -5.38 5.77 5.90
C GLU A 81 -5.54 7.28 5.77
N THR A 82 -5.38 8.00 6.87
CA THR A 82 -5.53 9.45 6.93
C THR A 82 -4.57 10.08 7.93
N ASN A 83 -4.44 11.40 7.91
CA ASN A 83 -3.61 12.12 8.86
C ASN A 83 -4.04 11.83 10.31
N ARG A 84 -3.07 11.80 11.23
CA ARG A 84 -3.30 11.48 12.65
C ARG A 84 -4.47 12.25 13.25
N ASP A 85 -4.55 13.55 12.98
CA ASP A 85 -5.57 14.45 13.54
C ASP A 85 -6.97 14.19 12.93
N ALA A 86 -7.06 13.52 11.80
CA ALA A 86 -8.32 13.22 11.13
C ALA A 86 -8.88 11.82 11.43
N VAL A 87 -8.08 10.94 12.04
CA VAL A 87 -8.47 9.53 12.29
C VAL A 87 -9.78 9.43 13.06
N ASP A 88 -9.94 10.19 14.14
CA ASP A 88 -11.16 10.14 14.96
C ASP A 88 -12.39 10.67 14.22
N SER A 89 -12.22 11.71 13.42
CA SER A 89 -13.29 12.28 12.57
C SER A 89 -13.71 11.28 11.49
N VAL A 90 -12.76 10.65 10.83
CA VAL A 90 -13.01 9.62 9.80
C VAL A 90 -13.69 8.40 10.41
N PHE A 91 -13.19 7.91 11.54
CA PHE A 91 -13.81 6.80 12.27
C PHE A 91 -15.27 7.13 12.66
N SER A 92 -15.50 8.31 13.26
CA SER A 92 -16.84 8.74 13.67
C SER A 92 -17.80 8.88 12.48
N LEU A 93 -17.29 9.28 11.32
CA LEU A 93 -18.07 9.39 10.09
C LEU A 93 -18.47 8.03 9.53
N LEU A 94 -17.60 7.02 9.67
CA LEU A 94 -17.78 5.70 9.08
C LEU A 94 -18.48 4.71 10.01
N LYS A 95 -18.45 4.92 11.33
CA LYS A 95 -19.01 3.98 12.33
C LYS A 95 -20.50 3.66 12.15
N ASP A 96 -21.23 4.57 11.50
CA ASP A 96 -22.67 4.42 11.24
C ASP A 96 -22.94 3.82 9.84
N SER A 97 -21.91 3.31 9.14
CA SER A 97 -22.04 2.59 7.88
C SER A 97 -22.56 1.15 8.09
N ASP A 98 -23.00 0.51 7.01
CA ASP A 98 -23.50 -0.88 7.06
C ASP A 98 -22.39 -1.92 7.31
N MET A 99 -21.12 -1.50 7.32
CA MET A 99 -19.96 -2.35 7.55
C MET A 99 -19.35 -2.08 8.93
N PRO A 100 -18.84 -3.10 9.63
CA PRO A 100 -18.02 -2.91 10.83
C PRO A 100 -16.83 -2.01 10.56
N VAL A 101 -16.57 -1.06 11.46
CA VAL A 101 -15.44 -0.12 11.34
C VAL A 101 -14.54 -0.24 12.56
N TYR A 102 -13.25 -0.41 12.31
CA TYR A 102 -12.23 -0.56 13.34
C TYR A 102 -11.21 0.57 13.25
N LYS A 103 -10.84 1.14 14.39
CA LYS A 103 -9.87 2.24 14.47
C LYS A 103 -8.55 1.71 15.03
N GLN A 104 -7.51 1.70 14.18
CA GLN A 104 -6.15 1.30 14.57
C GLN A 104 -6.14 0.02 15.42
N PRO A 105 -6.77 -1.08 14.98
CA PRO A 105 -6.83 -2.30 15.75
C PRO A 105 -5.40 -2.87 15.97
N THR A 106 -5.16 -3.43 17.16
CA THR A 106 -3.93 -4.18 17.45
C THR A 106 -3.99 -5.56 16.80
N ALA A 107 -2.84 -6.24 16.62
CA ALA A 107 -2.78 -7.61 16.09
C ALA A 107 -3.68 -8.56 16.89
N LYS A 108 -3.65 -8.46 18.22
CA LYS A 108 -4.52 -9.27 19.08
C LYS A 108 -6.00 -8.98 18.83
N PHE A 109 -6.38 -7.72 18.71
CA PHE A 109 -7.77 -7.36 18.41
C PHE A 109 -8.20 -7.87 17.03
N MET A 110 -7.32 -7.76 16.03
CA MET A 110 -7.57 -8.32 14.69
C MET A 110 -7.83 -9.82 14.76
N TYR A 111 -6.97 -10.56 15.45
CA TYR A 111 -7.10 -12.01 15.60
C TYR A 111 -8.39 -12.42 16.34
N ASP A 112 -8.73 -11.75 17.43
CA ASP A 112 -9.82 -12.15 18.32
C ASP A 112 -11.21 -11.71 17.79
N TYR A 113 -11.29 -10.58 17.04
CA TYR A 113 -12.58 -9.90 16.78
C TYR A 113 -12.84 -9.50 15.33
N VAL A 114 -11.84 -9.53 14.44
CA VAL A 114 -12.02 -9.06 13.06
C VAL A 114 -12.08 -10.24 12.11
N ASN A 115 -13.23 -10.41 11.47
CA ASN A 115 -13.38 -11.39 10.40
C ASN A 115 -13.03 -10.76 9.04
N MET A 116 -11.80 -11.00 8.57
CA MET A 116 -11.32 -10.47 7.29
C MET A 116 -12.00 -11.11 6.06
N HIS A 117 -12.75 -12.21 6.25
CA HIS A 117 -13.56 -12.83 5.17
C HIS A 117 -14.87 -12.07 4.92
N GLU A 118 -15.23 -11.14 5.77
CA GLU A 118 -16.39 -10.27 5.63
C GLU A 118 -15.95 -8.82 5.39
N PRO A 119 -16.76 -8.03 4.65
CA PRO A 119 -16.46 -6.62 4.43
C PRO A 119 -16.38 -5.86 5.75
N CYS A 120 -15.28 -5.17 5.98
CA CYS A 120 -15.08 -4.28 7.12
C CYS A 120 -14.18 -3.10 6.71
N ILE A 121 -14.16 -2.06 7.51
CA ILE A 121 -13.31 -0.88 7.29
C ILE A 121 -12.31 -0.76 8.44
N ILE A 122 -11.04 -0.60 8.08
CA ILE A 122 -9.95 -0.36 9.03
C ILE A 122 -9.42 1.05 8.81
N VAL A 123 -9.61 1.92 9.79
CA VAL A 123 -9.12 3.30 9.77
C VAL A 123 -7.74 3.36 10.43
N LYS A 124 -6.74 3.82 9.69
CA LYS A 124 -5.33 3.85 10.11
C LYS A 124 -4.72 5.24 9.95
N ILE A 125 -3.59 5.46 10.64
CA ILE A 125 -2.77 6.64 10.42
C ILE A 125 -1.98 6.48 9.13
N PHE A 126 -2.11 7.46 8.24
CA PHE A 126 -1.24 7.59 7.07
C PHE A 126 0.16 8.01 7.50
N VAL A 127 1.14 7.20 7.17
CA VAL A 127 2.55 7.51 7.46
C VAL A 127 3.04 8.54 6.45
N THR A 128 3.57 9.65 6.94
CA THR A 128 4.09 10.74 6.09
C THR A 128 5.18 10.24 5.14
N GLU A 129 5.21 10.77 3.92
CA GLU A 129 6.11 10.36 2.83
C GLU A 129 5.89 8.91 2.34
N SER A 130 4.77 8.29 2.69
CA SER A 130 4.39 7.00 2.11
C SER A 130 4.35 7.07 0.59
N PRO A 131 4.91 6.09 -0.09
CA PRO A 131 4.81 6.00 -1.54
C PRO A 131 3.38 5.73 -2.00
N VAL A 132 2.77 6.69 -2.67
CA VAL A 132 1.41 6.58 -3.19
C VAL A 132 1.33 6.99 -4.63
N ASN A 133 0.28 6.53 -5.32
CA ASN A 133 -0.11 6.92 -6.67
C ASN A 133 -1.52 7.52 -6.66
N LYS A 134 -1.89 8.18 -7.76
CA LYS A 134 -3.27 8.58 -8.04
C LYS A 134 -3.83 7.72 -9.15
N VAL A 135 -4.93 7.02 -8.87
CA VAL A 135 -5.68 6.21 -9.83
C VAL A 135 -7.12 6.74 -9.85
N ASP A 136 -7.57 7.22 -10.98
CA ASP A 136 -8.90 7.82 -11.16
C ASP A 136 -9.24 8.90 -10.11
N GLY A 137 -8.25 9.70 -9.73
CA GLY A 137 -8.39 10.75 -8.71
C GLY A 137 -8.25 10.28 -7.27
N MET A 138 -8.27 8.98 -7.01
CA MET A 138 -8.07 8.39 -5.69
C MET A 138 -6.57 8.22 -5.39
N VAL A 139 -6.17 8.43 -4.15
CA VAL A 139 -4.82 8.13 -3.69
C VAL A 139 -4.77 6.69 -3.20
N THR A 140 -3.92 5.89 -3.83
CA THR A 140 -3.73 4.46 -3.55
C THR A 140 -2.26 4.14 -3.26
N PRO A 141 -1.94 3.07 -2.52
CA PRO A 141 -0.54 2.72 -2.25
C PRO A 141 0.17 2.24 -3.52
N THR A 142 1.48 2.49 -3.59
CA THR A 142 2.35 1.84 -4.57
C THR A 142 2.84 0.50 -4.04
N ILE A 143 3.44 -0.33 -4.92
CA ILE A 143 4.04 -1.62 -4.54
C ILE A 143 5.09 -1.45 -3.44
N GLU A 144 5.88 -0.38 -3.47
CA GLU A 144 6.92 -0.11 -2.47
C GLU A 144 6.33 0.14 -1.08
N LYS A 145 5.18 0.83 -1.01
CA LYS A 145 4.47 1.03 0.25
C LYS A 145 3.92 -0.30 0.78
N LEU A 146 3.24 -1.06 -0.06
CA LEU A 146 2.65 -2.34 0.31
C LEU A 146 3.69 -3.31 0.89
N LEU A 147 4.83 -3.49 0.20
CA LEU A 147 5.90 -4.38 0.64
C LEU A 147 6.48 -4.02 2.02
N VAL A 148 6.56 -2.75 2.34
CA VAL A 148 7.03 -2.31 3.67
C VAL A 148 5.94 -2.45 4.73
N ASP A 149 4.70 -2.11 4.39
CA ASP A 149 3.59 -2.12 5.35
C ASP A 149 3.22 -3.54 5.79
N ILE A 150 3.22 -4.53 4.88
CA ILE A 150 2.98 -5.94 5.25
C ILE A 150 4.00 -6.49 6.24
N GLN A 151 5.17 -5.88 6.35
CA GLN A 151 6.17 -6.22 7.35
C GLN A 151 5.90 -5.61 8.73
N LYS A 152 5.29 -4.41 8.74
CA LYS A 152 5.27 -3.54 9.92
C LYS A 152 3.91 -3.40 10.57
N ASP A 153 2.85 -3.53 9.79
CA ASP A 153 1.51 -3.30 10.30
C ASP A 153 0.93 -4.59 10.88
N GLU A 154 0.48 -4.49 12.12
CA GLU A 154 -0.07 -5.60 12.88
C GLU A 154 -1.30 -6.25 12.23
N ASP A 155 -2.04 -5.48 11.43
CA ASP A 155 -3.17 -5.99 10.66
C ASP A 155 -2.78 -6.91 9.50
N PHE A 156 -1.47 -7.04 9.20
CA PHE A 156 -0.92 -7.98 8.21
C PHE A 156 -0.11 -9.14 8.84
N ASP A 157 -0.24 -9.37 10.14
CA ASP A 157 0.47 -10.43 10.85
C ASP A 157 0.24 -11.83 10.25
N TYR A 158 -0.93 -12.05 9.63
CA TYR A 158 -1.26 -13.29 8.93
C TYR A 158 -0.45 -13.53 7.63
N MET A 159 0.25 -12.51 7.13
CA MET A 159 1.12 -12.59 5.94
C MET A 159 2.60 -12.80 6.29
N GLN A 160 2.93 -13.09 7.54
CA GLN A 160 4.32 -13.25 7.97
C GLN A 160 4.91 -14.64 7.63
N GLY A 161 6.19 -14.85 7.96
CA GLY A 161 6.89 -16.11 7.73
C GLY A 161 7.25 -16.33 6.26
N THR A 162 6.94 -17.48 5.71
CA THR A 162 7.26 -17.82 4.31
C THR A 162 6.43 -17.02 3.31
N GLU A 163 5.23 -16.59 3.69
CA GLU A 163 4.35 -15.84 2.81
C GLU A 163 4.93 -14.48 2.41
N ILE A 164 5.49 -13.74 3.38
CA ILE A 164 6.10 -12.44 3.08
C ILE A 164 7.29 -12.56 2.14
N THR A 165 8.12 -13.61 2.31
CA THR A 165 9.25 -13.87 1.41
C THR A 165 8.75 -14.12 -0.02
N TYR A 166 7.71 -14.94 -0.17
CA TYR A 166 7.09 -15.20 -1.46
C TYR A 166 6.51 -13.92 -2.09
N MET A 167 5.83 -13.09 -1.30
CA MET A 167 5.26 -11.82 -1.78
C MET A 167 6.35 -10.86 -2.29
N TYR A 168 7.51 -10.80 -1.61
CA TYR A 168 8.66 -10.03 -2.09
C TYR A 168 9.20 -10.59 -3.40
N GLN A 169 9.46 -11.89 -3.48
CA GLN A 169 9.93 -12.54 -4.71
C GLN A 169 8.97 -12.28 -5.87
N THR A 170 7.68 -12.53 -5.68
CA THR A 170 6.65 -12.29 -6.69
C THR A 170 6.61 -10.82 -7.13
N ALA A 171 6.69 -9.89 -6.17
CA ALA A 171 6.70 -8.46 -6.49
C ALA A 171 7.89 -8.08 -7.37
N PHE A 172 9.08 -8.58 -7.03
CA PHE A 172 10.30 -8.30 -7.80
C PHE A 172 10.33 -9.04 -9.13
N ASP A 173 9.70 -10.20 -9.27
CA ASP A 173 9.62 -10.94 -10.52
C ASP A 173 8.64 -10.32 -11.52
N LEU A 174 7.47 -9.91 -11.05
CA LEU A 174 6.40 -9.44 -11.92
C LEU A 174 6.43 -7.93 -12.17
N TYR A 175 6.85 -7.15 -11.17
CA TYR A 175 6.69 -5.70 -11.20
C TYR A 175 7.99 -4.94 -11.14
N THR A 176 7.95 -3.73 -11.70
CA THR A 176 9.04 -2.76 -11.56
C THR A 176 8.97 -2.11 -10.19
N VAL A 177 9.84 -2.52 -9.25
CA VAL A 177 9.94 -1.96 -7.90
C VAL A 177 11.04 -0.91 -7.85
N ASN A 178 10.72 0.30 -7.40
CA ASN A 178 11.70 1.35 -7.15
C ASN A 178 12.38 1.13 -5.79
N THR A 179 13.46 0.32 -5.78
CA THR A 179 14.18 -0.05 -4.56
C THR A 179 14.63 1.15 -3.72
N PRO A 180 15.23 2.22 -4.27
CA PRO A 180 15.57 3.40 -3.49
C PRO A 180 14.37 4.07 -2.80
N LYS A 181 13.20 4.06 -3.45
CA LYS A 181 11.95 4.60 -2.89
C LYS A 181 11.43 3.70 -1.76
N MET A 182 11.44 2.39 -1.97
CA MET A 182 11.07 1.38 -0.98
C MET A 182 11.94 1.46 0.28
N LEU A 183 13.27 1.46 0.12
CA LEU A 183 14.22 1.51 1.23
C LEU A 183 14.16 2.83 2.02
N ARG A 184 13.89 3.95 1.37
CA ARG A 184 13.68 5.24 2.05
C ARG A 184 12.43 5.16 2.94
N TYR A 185 11.35 4.60 2.43
CA TYR A 185 10.13 4.41 3.21
C TYR A 185 10.34 3.38 4.33
N ALA A 186 11.02 2.26 4.07
CA ALA A 186 11.38 1.27 5.08
C ALA A 186 12.20 1.89 6.24
N LYS A 187 13.16 2.78 5.91
CA LYS A 187 13.92 3.50 6.93
C LYS A 187 13.02 4.37 7.82
N ARG A 188 12.05 5.07 7.22
CA ARG A 188 11.06 5.86 7.96
C ARG A 188 10.17 5.01 8.86
N ARG A 189 9.86 3.78 8.44
CA ARG A 189 9.07 2.80 9.18
C ARG A 189 9.90 2.00 10.22
N GLY A 190 11.22 2.20 10.29
CA GLY A 190 12.11 1.39 11.13
C GLY A 190 12.17 -0.08 10.69
N ALA A 191 12.07 -0.34 9.40
CA ALA A 191 12.08 -1.66 8.78
C ALA A 191 13.22 -1.84 7.75
N TYR A 192 14.22 -0.95 7.77
CA TYR A 192 15.24 -0.93 6.72
C TYR A 192 16.01 -2.24 6.60
N ASP A 193 16.54 -2.77 7.71
CA ASP A 193 17.37 -3.97 7.70
C ASP A 193 16.56 -5.21 7.30
N SER A 194 15.36 -5.37 7.85
CA SER A 194 14.48 -6.48 7.50
C SER A 194 14.01 -6.41 6.03
N THR A 195 13.74 -5.21 5.51
CA THR A 195 13.42 -5.02 4.10
C THR A 195 14.60 -5.37 3.20
N CYS A 196 15.83 -4.98 3.58
CA CYS A 196 17.04 -5.37 2.83
C CYS A 196 17.20 -6.89 2.76
N LEU A 197 17.00 -7.60 3.86
CA LEU A 197 17.08 -9.07 3.89
C LEU A 197 16.05 -9.71 2.94
N LEU A 198 14.82 -9.24 2.94
CA LEU A 198 13.74 -9.83 2.13
C LEU A 198 13.92 -9.60 0.62
N TYR A 199 14.47 -8.48 0.20
CA TYR A 199 14.63 -8.22 -1.23
C TYR A 199 15.94 -8.78 -1.80
N THR A 200 16.90 -9.22 -0.96
CA THR A 200 18.16 -9.83 -1.37
C THR A 200 18.17 -11.35 -1.28
N SER A 201 17.16 -11.96 -0.70
CA SER A 201 16.97 -13.41 -0.60
C SER A 201 16.20 -13.95 -1.79
#